data_4831265d74531ddb5973452ed8130f3a
#
_entry.id   4831265d74531ddb5973452ed8130f3a
#
_cell.length_a   1.000
_cell.length_b   1.000
_cell.length_c   1.000
_cell.angle_alpha   90.00
_cell.angle_beta   90.00
_cell.angle_gamma   90.00
#
_symmetry.space_group_name_H-M   'P 1'
#
loop_
_entity.id
_entity.type
_entity.pdbx_description
1 polymer ?
#
loop_
_entity_poly.entity_id
_entity_poly.type
_entity_poly.pdbx_seq_one_letter_code
_entity_poly.pdbx_strand_id
1 'polypeptide(L)'
;EGEILYAVASVATTDKGAYMPPFNGLSVSGAFLKLTTTVSNSNNVSLTVDQAATATVGDIVDLQKQISDLQAFIGYVDDHIFGVEVDFTNKKFTRLAGAVGKTGGNAFDNVHCFGGRKRCNVTDAGKVVAYYGDAAFTTTGVLTQAVTIESGRNAGTYPVGTKVQVMVEQPKFYYKVVPLLTDIITEGENHGHHLRKARYYVCDEPEPGFKLHPAFIRNGKEHDYIYRGAFEGSLYDTSASAYILDDAQVADFTNDMLCSIANAKPMSGLTQNLTRANTRKLAQKRGTGWELDYMASISATQLLMLIEYATFNLQSAIGNGAVSKTDDGATNMAENTGATISLGNASGVVVNANGIQIVSYRGEENDWGDIWEWKDGGNIKNPTPFADGQYGNLYVADHGFADNTDASPYEDTGIHPAYGEGYISAFGYNENYDWLFIPTEYKGNSSTPVGDYCWNKNPGWRVALLGGRWYHGSLAGAF
;
A
#
# COMPACT_ATOMS: atom_id res chain seq x y z
N GLU A 1 35.51 -5.90 13.78
CA GLU A 1 34.85 -5.21 14.91
C GLU A 1 34.45 -3.83 14.41
N GLY A 2 33.17 -3.62 14.11
CA GLY A 2 32.64 -2.35 13.66
C GLY A 2 32.41 -1.43 14.86
N GLU A 3 32.88 -0.19 14.77
CA GLU A 3 32.56 0.83 15.76
C GLU A 3 31.08 1.20 15.65
N ILE A 4 30.32 0.97 16.70
CA ILE A 4 28.92 1.41 16.80
C ILE A 4 28.93 2.76 17.52
N LEU A 5 28.54 3.81 16.81
CA LEU A 5 28.46 5.16 17.35
C LEU A 5 27.08 5.39 18.00
N TYR A 6 27.04 5.66 19.28
CA TYR A 6 25.85 6.09 20.00
C TYR A 6 25.95 7.58 20.31
N ALA A 7 25.02 8.38 19.86
CA ALA A 7 24.91 9.77 20.25
C ALA A 7 23.52 10.04 20.81
N VAL A 8 23.44 10.32 22.11
CA VAL A 8 22.24 10.87 22.74
C VAL A 8 22.59 12.22 23.29
N ALA A 9 22.02 13.27 22.75
CA ALA A 9 22.17 14.61 23.30
C ALA A 9 20.93 14.92 24.16
N SER A 10 21.06 14.92 25.48
CA SER A 10 20.08 15.52 26.37
C SER A 10 20.68 16.73 27.05
N VAL A 11 20.06 17.89 26.93
CA VAL A 11 20.44 19.08 27.67
C VAL A 11 19.66 19.09 28.96
N ALA A 12 20.34 18.92 30.10
CA ALA A 12 19.72 19.08 31.39
C ALA A 12 19.34 20.55 31.60
N THR A 13 18.09 20.81 31.88
CA THR A 13 17.52 22.16 32.05
C THR A 13 18.10 22.97 33.21
N THR A 14 18.99 22.40 34.01
CA THR A 14 19.63 23.02 35.15
C THR A 14 21.00 23.62 34.87
N ASP A 15 21.59 23.34 33.71
CA ASP A 15 22.89 23.89 33.35
C ASP A 15 22.75 25.05 32.36
N LYS A 16 22.73 26.26 32.92
CA LYS A 16 22.57 27.50 32.14
C LYS A 16 23.77 27.87 31.27
N GLY A 17 24.84 27.09 31.31
CA GLY A 17 26.05 27.32 30.50
C GLY A 17 26.06 26.62 29.12
N ALA A 18 25.15 25.68 28.87
CA ALA A 18 25.11 24.86 27.67
C ALA A 18 23.95 25.26 26.74
N TYR A 19 23.72 26.52 26.54
CA TYR A 19 22.66 26.99 25.64
C TYR A 19 23.08 26.87 24.19
N MET A 20 22.37 26.08 23.42
CA MET A 20 22.26 26.36 21.98
C MET A 20 21.36 27.58 21.80
N PRO A 21 21.80 28.64 21.10
CA PRO A 21 20.92 29.78 20.85
C PRO A 21 19.69 29.33 20.07
N PRO A 22 18.50 29.88 20.36
CA PRO A 22 17.30 29.51 19.65
C PRO A 22 17.50 29.81 18.15
N PHE A 23 17.16 28.83 17.32
CA PHE A 23 17.18 28.96 15.87
C PHE A 23 16.16 30.04 15.46
N ASN A 24 16.63 31.17 14.95
CA ASN A 24 15.77 32.29 14.54
C ASN A 24 15.42 32.29 13.04
N GLY A 25 15.69 31.21 12.35
CA GLY A 25 15.24 30.98 10.96
C GLY A 25 15.96 31.81 9.88
N LEU A 26 16.92 32.68 10.19
CA LEU A 26 17.46 33.64 9.24
C LEU A 26 18.98 33.85 9.23
N SER A 27 19.75 33.19 10.07
CA SER A 27 21.22 33.23 9.96
C SER A 27 21.84 31.90 10.36
N VAL A 28 22.53 31.28 9.44
CA VAL A 28 23.46 30.19 9.70
C VAL A 28 24.72 30.84 10.35
N SER A 29 24.63 31.16 11.63
CA SER A 29 25.82 31.29 12.43
C SER A 29 26.24 29.87 12.79
N GLY A 30 27.30 29.38 12.16
CA GLY A 30 27.76 28.00 12.36
C GLY A 30 28.13 27.78 13.82
N ALA A 31 27.34 26.98 14.51
CA ALA A 31 27.76 26.33 15.73
C ALA A 31 28.34 24.97 15.33
N PHE A 32 29.58 24.73 15.72
CA PHE A 32 30.29 23.49 15.42
C PHE A 32 30.11 22.52 16.59
N LEU A 33 29.60 21.34 16.32
CA LEU A 33 29.50 20.28 17.30
C LEU A 33 30.16 19.01 16.76
N LYS A 34 31.40 18.75 17.16
CA LYS A 34 31.98 17.42 16.96
C LYS A 34 31.65 16.58 18.18
N LEU A 35 30.74 15.64 18.02
CA LEU A 35 30.36 14.68 19.06
C LEU A 35 31.29 13.47 18.94
N THR A 36 32.19 13.28 19.86
CA THR A 36 32.96 12.03 20.00
C THR A 36 32.38 11.26 21.16
N THR A 37 31.74 10.14 20.91
CA THR A 37 31.23 9.25 21.94
C THR A 37 32.23 8.13 22.19
N THR A 38 32.67 7.96 23.43
CA THR A 38 33.42 6.79 23.83
C THR A 38 32.48 5.87 24.59
N VAL A 39 32.22 4.68 24.04
CA VAL A 39 31.45 3.64 24.73
C VAL A 39 32.43 2.87 25.62
N SER A 40 32.32 3.03 26.93
CA SER A 40 32.98 2.15 27.90
C SER A 40 32.01 1.04 28.34
N ASN A 41 32.53 -0.09 28.79
CA ASN A 41 31.75 -1.19 29.40
C ASN A 41 31.02 -0.82 30.69
N SER A 42 30.91 0.45 31.02
CA SER A 42 30.11 1.00 32.11
C SER A 42 28.89 1.69 31.55
N ASN A 43 27.79 1.72 32.28
CA ASN A 43 26.52 2.37 31.89
C ASN A 43 26.62 3.90 31.70
N ASN A 44 27.82 4.45 31.61
CA ASN A 44 28.07 5.88 31.45
C ASN A 44 28.66 6.15 30.06
N VAL A 45 27.94 6.95 29.28
CA VAL A 45 28.42 7.53 28.05
C VAL A 45 28.92 8.94 28.36
N SER A 46 30.20 9.22 28.13
CA SER A 46 30.72 10.59 28.23
C SER A 46 30.73 11.22 26.85
N LEU A 47 30.11 12.39 26.72
CA LEU A 47 30.07 13.18 25.52
C LEU A 47 31.13 14.30 25.66
N THR A 48 32.07 14.36 24.71
CA THR A 48 33.00 15.48 24.62
C THR A 48 32.63 16.34 23.41
N VAL A 49 32.33 17.59 23.65
CA VAL A 49 32.04 18.57 22.57
C VAL A 49 33.37 19.25 22.19
N ASP A 50 33.81 19.08 20.99
CA ASP A 50 34.94 19.80 20.44
C ASP A 50 34.46 21.13 19.84
N GLN A 51 34.81 22.23 20.48
CA GLN A 51 34.38 23.59 20.07
C GLN A 51 35.04 24.08 18.76
N ALA A 52 35.93 23.32 18.16
CA ALA A 52 36.68 23.71 16.96
C ALA A 52 36.08 23.20 15.65
N ALA A 53 35.02 22.38 15.67
CA ALA A 53 34.39 21.82 14.47
C ALA A 53 33.08 22.54 14.13
N THR A 54 32.87 22.96 12.86
CA THR A 54 31.59 23.51 12.35
C THR A 54 30.68 22.35 11.90
N ALA A 55 29.56 22.12 12.56
CA ALA A 55 28.54 21.28 11.98
C ALA A 55 27.81 22.08 10.88
N THR A 56 27.74 21.54 9.67
CA THR A 56 26.89 22.05 8.62
C THR A 56 25.45 21.59 8.84
N VAL A 57 24.49 22.20 8.13
CA VAL A 57 23.10 21.67 8.11
C VAL A 57 23.08 20.22 7.65
N GLY A 58 23.96 19.85 6.71
CA GLY A 58 24.13 18.48 6.25
C GLY A 58 24.54 17.51 7.37
N ASP A 59 25.52 17.92 8.20
CA ASP A 59 25.97 17.08 9.34
C ASP A 59 24.87 16.85 10.36
N ILE A 60 24.02 17.86 10.59
CA ILE A 60 22.86 17.74 11.50
C ILE A 60 21.82 16.78 10.91
N VAL A 61 21.53 16.88 9.63
CA VAL A 61 20.61 15.97 8.92
C VAL A 61 21.14 14.53 8.96
N ASP A 62 22.44 14.35 8.71
CA ASP A 62 23.05 13.01 8.78
C ASP A 62 23.01 12.43 10.19
N LEU A 63 23.25 13.25 11.22
CA LEU A 63 23.13 12.80 12.60
C LEU A 63 21.70 12.45 12.98
N GLN A 64 20.74 13.25 12.57
CA GLN A 64 19.31 12.94 12.76
C GLN A 64 18.92 11.63 12.10
N LYS A 65 19.41 11.40 10.87
CA LYS A 65 19.20 10.13 10.16
C LYS A 65 19.82 8.95 10.94
N GLN A 66 21.07 9.07 11.41
CA GLN A 66 21.74 8.02 12.18
C GLN A 66 21.00 7.71 13.48
N ILE A 67 20.51 8.73 14.20
CA ILE A 67 19.69 8.56 15.42
C ILE A 67 18.40 7.82 15.07
N SER A 68 17.73 8.23 14.00
CA SER A 68 16.52 7.57 13.56
C SER A 68 16.75 6.12 13.13
N ASP A 69 17.87 5.83 12.46
CA ASP A 69 18.24 4.47 12.08
C ASP A 69 18.53 3.59 13.30
N LEU A 70 19.18 4.16 14.32
CA LEU A 70 19.42 3.47 15.57
C LEU A 70 18.11 3.22 16.34
N GLN A 71 17.25 4.22 16.46
CA GLN A 71 15.92 4.08 17.06
C GLN A 71 15.09 3.00 16.34
N ALA A 72 15.11 2.99 15.01
CA ALA A 72 14.44 1.97 14.23
C ALA A 72 14.98 0.57 14.49
N PHE A 73 16.29 0.44 14.70
CA PHE A 73 16.96 -0.84 15.00
C PHE A 73 16.64 -1.34 16.41
N ILE A 74 16.72 -0.49 17.43
CA ILE A 74 16.37 -0.85 18.82
C ILE A 74 14.87 -0.86 19.07
N GLY A 75 14.08 -0.17 18.23
CA GLY A 75 12.62 0.00 18.30
C GLY A 75 12.24 1.39 18.77
N TYR A 76 11.26 2.00 18.07
CA TYR A 76 10.63 3.24 18.51
C TYR A 76 9.75 2.99 19.75
N VAL A 77 9.61 4.01 20.58
CA VAL A 77 8.71 4.03 21.74
C VAL A 77 7.63 5.10 21.62
N ASP A 78 7.71 5.92 20.57
CA ASP A 78 6.83 7.05 20.31
C ASP A 78 5.41 6.57 19.99
N ASP A 79 4.39 7.18 20.56
CA ASP A 79 2.99 6.77 20.47
C ASP A 79 2.30 7.21 19.16
N HIS A 80 2.94 8.12 18.40
CA HIS A 80 2.49 8.57 17.07
C HIS A 80 3.13 7.79 15.91
N ILE A 81 4.09 6.90 16.20
CA ILE A 81 4.66 5.94 15.24
C ILE A 81 4.02 4.58 15.49
N PHE A 82 3.56 3.92 14.45
CA PHE A 82 2.90 2.62 14.55
C PHE A 82 3.73 1.59 13.79
N GLY A 83 4.00 0.44 14.41
CA GLY A 83 4.86 -0.53 13.77
C GLY A 83 4.57 -1.98 14.12
N VAL A 84 5.18 -2.85 13.32
CA VAL A 84 5.20 -4.30 13.51
C VAL A 84 6.56 -4.87 13.14
N GLU A 85 7.11 -5.73 13.98
CA GLU A 85 8.24 -6.60 13.62
C GLU A 85 7.68 -7.91 13.09
N VAL A 86 8.16 -8.30 11.92
CA VAL A 86 7.85 -9.56 11.26
C VAL A 86 9.09 -10.44 11.28
N ASP A 87 8.98 -11.63 11.83
CA ASP A 87 10.00 -12.67 11.82
C ASP A 87 9.45 -13.85 11.02
N PHE A 88 9.86 -13.97 9.75
CA PHE A 88 9.40 -15.03 8.85
C PHE A 88 9.89 -16.41 9.30
N THR A 89 11.09 -16.48 9.86
CA THR A 89 11.69 -17.73 10.31
C THR A 89 10.94 -18.31 11.50
N ASN A 90 10.64 -17.47 12.49
CA ASN A 90 9.94 -17.88 13.70
C ASN A 90 8.42 -17.70 13.63
N LYS A 91 7.89 -17.26 12.47
CA LYS A 91 6.45 -17.04 12.22
C LYS A 91 5.82 -16.14 13.28
N LYS A 92 6.52 -15.05 13.61
CA LYS A 92 6.13 -14.18 14.72
C LYS A 92 5.92 -12.75 14.23
N PHE A 93 4.83 -12.15 14.72
CA PHE A 93 4.55 -10.73 14.59
C PHE A 93 4.59 -10.09 15.99
N THR A 94 5.25 -8.95 16.10
CA THR A 94 5.33 -8.22 17.36
C THR A 94 4.99 -6.76 17.09
N ARG A 95 3.94 -6.26 17.74
CA ARG A 95 3.55 -4.85 17.64
C ARG A 95 4.59 -3.97 18.29
N LEU A 96 4.86 -2.80 17.70
CA LEU A 96 5.89 -1.86 18.11
C LEU A 96 5.30 -0.46 18.30
N ALA A 97 5.95 0.34 19.14
CA ALA A 97 5.65 1.74 19.39
C ALA A 97 4.15 1.97 19.70
N GLY A 98 3.49 2.93 19.10
CA GLY A 98 2.07 3.23 19.30
C GLY A 98 1.08 2.10 18.92
N ALA A 99 1.55 1.03 18.26
CA ALA A 99 0.73 -0.14 17.97
C ALA A 99 0.68 -1.16 19.13
N VAL A 100 1.56 -1.03 20.13
CA VAL A 100 1.59 -1.94 21.28
C VAL A 100 0.27 -1.87 22.04
N GLY A 101 -0.30 -3.04 22.33
CA GLY A 101 -1.58 -3.15 23.05
C GLY A 101 -2.83 -2.87 22.21
N LYS A 102 -2.69 -2.46 20.95
CA LYS A 102 -3.83 -2.26 20.04
C LYS A 102 -4.25 -3.57 19.38
N THR A 103 -5.54 -3.70 19.12
CA THR A 103 -6.12 -4.73 18.24
C THR A 103 -6.44 -4.08 16.90
N GLY A 104 -6.46 -4.87 15.81
CA GLY A 104 -6.89 -4.36 14.49
C GLY A 104 -8.33 -3.81 14.52
N GLY A 105 -8.66 -2.95 13.58
CA GLY A 105 -9.96 -2.28 13.52
C GLY A 105 -10.03 -1.02 14.38
N ASN A 106 -11.07 -0.88 15.20
CA ASN A 106 -11.42 0.38 15.89
C ASN A 106 -10.30 0.99 16.75
N ALA A 107 -9.33 0.18 17.22
CA ALA A 107 -8.22 0.73 17.99
C ALA A 107 -7.28 1.66 17.18
N PHE A 108 -7.40 1.66 15.85
CA PHE A 108 -6.65 2.52 14.93
C PHE A 108 -7.48 3.67 14.33
N ASP A 109 -8.77 3.82 14.70
CA ASP A 109 -9.65 4.82 14.09
C ASP A 109 -9.21 6.28 14.35
N ASN A 110 -8.49 6.52 15.44
CA ASN A 110 -7.97 7.84 15.80
C ASN A 110 -6.59 8.14 15.17
N VAL A 111 -6.01 7.22 14.42
CA VAL A 111 -4.75 7.41 13.71
C VAL A 111 -5.07 7.78 12.28
N HIS A 112 -4.57 8.93 11.81
CA HIS A 112 -5.06 9.55 10.57
C HIS A 112 -4.83 8.67 9.33
N CYS A 113 -3.68 8.02 9.18
CA CYS A 113 -3.41 7.14 8.04
C CYS A 113 -4.31 5.90 7.99
N PHE A 114 -4.91 5.49 9.12
CA PHE A 114 -5.88 4.40 9.20
C PHE A 114 -7.32 4.92 9.23
N GLY A 115 -7.71 5.65 10.26
CA GLY A 115 -9.07 6.16 10.46
C GLY A 115 -9.45 7.32 9.55
N GLY A 116 -8.47 7.94 8.90
CA GLY A 116 -8.69 8.92 7.84
C GLY A 116 -9.10 8.33 6.49
N ARG A 117 -9.02 7.01 6.32
CA ARG A 117 -9.58 6.32 5.14
C ARG A 117 -11.09 6.42 5.17
N LYS A 118 -11.69 6.97 4.10
CA LYS A 118 -13.13 7.23 4.06
C LYS A 118 -13.70 6.98 2.69
N ARG A 119 -14.81 6.24 2.63
CA ARG A 119 -15.64 6.18 1.43
C ARG A 119 -16.13 7.57 1.08
N CYS A 120 -16.01 7.93 -0.18
CA CYS A 120 -16.45 9.22 -0.69
C CYS A 120 -16.97 9.08 -2.12
N ASN A 121 -17.73 10.08 -2.56
CA ASN A 121 -18.13 10.24 -3.95
C ASN A 121 -17.17 11.18 -4.66
N VAL A 122 -16.53 10.70 -5.72
CA VAL A 122 -15.58 11.45 -6.53
C VAL A 122 -16.14 11.64 -7.93
N THR A 123 -16.20 12.90 -8.41
CA THR A 123 -16.59 13.22 -9.80
C THR A 123 -15.50 12.86 -10.78
N ASP A 124 -15.81 12.77 -12.08
CA ASP A 124 -14.82 12.53 -13.14
C ASP A 124 -13.71 13.59 -13.18
N ALA A 125 -13.97 14.81 -12.66
CA ALA A 125 -12.96 15.86 -12.46
C ALA A 125 -12.11 15.69 -11.19
N GLY A 126 -12.21 14.56 -10.48
CA GLY A 126 -11.43 14.28 -9.28
C GLY A 126 -11.87 15.08 -8.03
N LYS A 127 -13.11 15.58 -8.00
CA LYS A 127 -13.64 16.33 -6.86
C LYS A 127 -14.44 15.42 -5.92
N VAL A 128 -14.11 15.44 -4.64
CA VAL A 128 -14.90 14.78 -3.60
C VAL A 128 -16.13 15.66 -3.31
N VAL A 129 -17.31 15.08 -3.43
CA VAL A 129 -18.57 15.83 -3.26
C VAL A 129 -19.39 15.38 -2.06
N ALA A 130 -19.18 14.18 -1.56
CA ALA A 130 -19.80 13.66 -0.36
C ALA A 130 -18.95 12.55 0.26
N TYR A 131 -18.97 12.42 1.57
CA TYR A 131 -18.40 11.29 2.31
C TYR A 131 -19.50 10.35 2.80
N TYR A 132 -19.15 9.12 3.09
CA TYR A 132 -20.07 8.18 3.73
C TYR A 132 -20.64 8.78 5.03
N GLY A 133 -21.95 8.76 5.15
CA GLY A 133 -22.70 9.40 6.24
C GLY A 133 -23.30 10.77 5.87
N ASP A 134 -22.83 11.41 4.81
CA ASP A 134 -23.46 12.63 4.29
C ASP A 134 -24.78 12.30 3.58
N ALA A 135 -25.78 13.18 3.69
CA ALA A 135 -27.09 12.99 3.07
C ALA A 135 -27.04 12.85 1.54
N ALA A 136 -26.04 13.46 0.91
CA ALA A 136 -25.83 13.41 -0.55
C ALA A 136 -24.98 12.21 -0.99
N PHE A 137 -24.41 11.42 -0.08
CA PHE A 137 -23.61 10.27 -0.44
C PHE A 137 -24.47 9.22 -1.17
N THR A 138 -23.95 8.72 -2.28
CA THR A 138 -24.63 7.70 -3.10
C THR A 138 -23.69 6.54 -3.42
N THR A 139 -24.26 5.37 -3.57
CA THR A 139 -23.51 4.16 -4.00
C THR A 139 -23.79 3.77 -5.45
N THR A 140 -24.73 4.46 -6.12
CA THR A 140 -25.23 4.10 -7.46
C THR A 140 -24.57 4.87 -8.59
N GLY A 141 -23.58 5.69 -8.30
CA GLY A 141 -22.80 6.40 -9.32
C GLY A 141 -23.43 7.73 -9.80
N VAL A 142 -24.56 8.15 -9.21
CA VAL A 142 -25.24 9.40 -9.57
C VAL A 142 -25.77 10.10 -8.35
N LEU A 143 -25.47 11.41 -8.20
CA LEU A 143 -26.00 12.20 -7.08
C LEU A 143 -27.53 12.32 -7.18
N THR A 144 -28.19 12.02 -6.08
CA THR A 144 -29.65 12.20 -5.92
C THR A 144 -30.02 13.50 -5.24
N GLN A 145 -29.04 14.22 -4.68
CA GLN A 145 -29.17 15.53 -4.08
C GLN A 145 -28.09 16.47 -4.63
N ALA A 146 -28.41 17.74 -4.79
CA ALA A 146 -27.42 18.74 -5.16
C ALA A 146 -26.48 19.05 -3.99
N VAL A 147 -25.19 19.27 -4.29
CA VAL A 147 -24.16 19.60 -3.31
C VAL A 147 -23.49 20.91 -3.71
N THR A 148 -23.31 21.83 -2.76
CA THR A 148 -22.49 23.02 -2.93
C THR A 148 -21.40 23.02 -1.88
N ILE A 149 -20.13 23.14 -2.32
CA ILE A 149 -18.94 23.23 -1.47
C ILE A 149 -18.36 24.63 -1.70
N GLU A 150 -18.39 25.47 -0.68
CA GLU A 150 -18.07 26.90 -0.79
C GLU A 150 -16.58 27.17 -1.04
N SER A 151 -15.69 26.32 -0.50
CA SER A 151 -14.24 26.58 -0.55
C SER A 151 -13.39 25.31 -0.53
N GLY A 152 -12.08 25.48 -0.75
CA GLY A 152 -11.09 24.40 -0.71
C GLY A 152 -10.98 23.65 -2.03
N ARG A 153 -10.26 22.52 -1.99
CA ARG A 153 -9.91 21.71 -3.18
C ARG A 153 -11.13 21.19 -3.96
N ASN A 154 -12.24 21.01 -3.28
CA ASN A 154 -13.48 20.45 -3.82
C ASN A 154 -14.56 21.51 -4.10
N ALA A 155 -14.24 22.81 -3.99
CA ALA A 155 -15.20 23.90 -4.20
C ALA A 155 -15.92 23.77 -5.55
N GLY A 156 -17.24 23.97 -5.54
CA GLY A 156 -18.10 23.88 -6.71
C GLY A 156 -19.55 23.58 -6.36
N THR A 157 -20.41 23.67 -7.37
CA THR A 157 -21.82 23.29 -7.29
C THR A 157 -22.05 22.04 -8.15
N TYR A 158 -22.57 21.00 -7.55
CA TYR A 158 -22.79 19.69 -8.15
C TYR A 158 -24.29 19.39 -8.14
N PRO A 159 -24.98 19.53 -9.27
CA PRO A 159 -26.43 19.31 -9.33
C PRO A 159 -26.80 17.82 -9.19
N VAL A 160 -28.07 17.57 -8.93
CA VAL A 160 -28.66 16.23 -9.07
C VAL A 160 -28.34 15.68 -10.46
N GLY A 161 -28.00 14.40 -10.55
CA GLY A 161 -27.59 13.77 -11.81
C GLY A 161 -26.08 13.84 -12.09
N THR A 162 -25.29 14.56 -11.27
CA THR A 162 -23.83 14.53 -11.38
C THR A 162 -23.33 13.10 -11.24
N LYS A 163 -22.51 12.63 -12.21
CA LYS A 163 -21.86 11.32 -12.15
C LYS A 163 -20.73 11.32 -11.11
N VAL A 164 -20.68 10.29 -10.30
CA VAL A 164 -19.67 10.11 -9.26
C VAL A 164 -19.26 8.66 -9.17
N GLN A 165 -18.06 8.41 -8.67
CA GLN A 165 -17.58 7.07 -8.33
C GLN A 165 -17.52 6.94 -6.82
N VAL A 166 -17.75 5.73 -6.31
CA VAL A 166 -17.55 5.42 -4.90
C VAL A 166 -16.09 5.03 -4.72
N MET A 167 -15.34 5.90 -4.06
CA MET A 167 -13.91 5.72 -3.86
C MET A 167 -13.61 5.69 -2.35
N VAL A 168 -12.43 5.23 -2.00
CA VAL A 168 -11.86 5.40 -0.66
C VAL A 168 -10.74 6.42 -0.76
N GLU A 169 -10.91 7.54 -0.07
CA GLU A 169 -9.86 8.54 0.11
C GLU A 169 -8.86 8.02 1.14
N GLN A 170 -7.60 7.90 0.76
CA GLN A 170 -6.48 7.57 1.63
C GLN A 170 -5.62 8.81 1.84
N PRO A 171 -5.50 9.34 3.06
CA PRO A 171 -4.56 10.42 3.37
C PRO A 171 -3.11 9.94 3.28
N LYS A 172 -2.21 10.85 2.95
CA LYS A 172 -0.78 10.57 2.90
C LYS A 172 -0.24 10.14 4.26
N PHE A 173 0.81 9.32 4.21
CA PHE A 173 1.55 8.89 5.39
C PHE A 173 3.01 8.65 5.04
N TYR A 174 3.84 8.64 6.07
CA TYR A 174 5.26 8.35 5.99
C TYR A 174 5.53 6.94 6.51
N TYR A 175 6.56 6.29 5.98
CA TYR A 175 6.87 4.93 6.33
C TYR A 175 8.38 4.72 6.49
N LYS A 176 8.73 3.67 7.21
CA LYS A 176 10.12 3.19 7.32
C LYS A 176 10.12 1.67 7.42
N VAL A 177 11.00 1.04 6.65
CA VAL A 177 11.28 -0.39 6.75
C VAL A 177 12.72 -0.58 7.22
N VAL A 178 12.91 -1.44 8.21
CA VAL A 178 14.22 -1.76 8.79
C VAL A 178 14.48 -3.24 8.59
N PRO A 179 15.33 -3.65 7.66
CA PRO A 179 15.72 -5.04 7.52
C PRO A 179 16.60 -5.43 8.71
N LEU A 180 16.20 -6.48 9.42
CA LEU A 180 16.97 -7.02 10.55
C LEU A 180 17.73 -8.29 10.15
N LEU A 181 17.19 -9.05 9.21
CA LEU A 181 17.81 -10.25 8.67
C LEU A 181 17.39 -10.44 7.22
N THR A 182 18.36 -10.61 6.35
CA THR A 182 18.16 -10.92 4.93
C THR A 182 19.07 -12.06 4.52
N ASP A 183 18.62 -12.87 3.55
CA ASP A 183 19.45 -13.85 2.87
C ASP A 183 19.70 -13.38 1.43
N ILE A 184 20.92 -13.53 0.94
CA ILE A 184 21.25 -13.24 -0.45
C ILE A 184 20.66 -14.33 -1.34
N ILE A 185 20.00 -13.91 -2.42
CA ILE A 185 19.62 -14.79 -3.52
C ILE A 185 20.87 -15.02 -4.37
N THR A 186 21.39 -16.23 -4.39
CA THR A 186 22.65 -16.56 -5.09
C THR A 186 22.44 -17.11 -6.49
N GLU A 187 21.21 -17.45 -6.84
CA GLU A 187 20.80 -17.99 -8.12
C GLU A 187 20.45 -16.86 -9.09
N GLY A 188 20.89 -17.00 -10.34
CA GLY A 188 20.59 -16.04 -11.42
C GLY A 188 21.64 -14.96 -11.61
N GLU A 189 21.43 -14.12 -12.64
CA GLU A 189 22.37 -13.05 -13.01
C GLU A 189 22.30 -11.84 -12.09
N ASN A 190 21.13 -11.60 -11.49
CA ASN A 190 20.89 -10.47 -10.59
C ASN A 190 20.55 -10.98 -9.20
N HIS A 191 21.45 -10.76 -8.28
CA HIS A 191 21.25 -11.16 -6.91
C HIS A 191 20.41 -10.13 -6.16
N GLY A 192 19.28 -10.58 -5.60
CA GLY A 192 18.47 -9.82 -4.67
C GLY A 192 18.58 -10.36 -3.25
N HIS A 193 17.65 -9.99 -2.42
CA HIS A 193 17.59 -10.46 -1.06
C HIS A 193 16.21 -11.00 -0.72
N HIS A 194 16.17 -12.14 -0.02
CA HIS A 194 14.98 -12.57 0.74
C HIS A 194 14.95 -11.84 2.08
N LEU A 195 13.84 -11.24 2.41
CA LEU A 195 13.63 -10.64 3.72
C LEU A 195 13.21 -11.73 4.71
N ARG A 196 14.00 -11.93 5.77
CA ARG A 196 13.74 -12.93 6.82
C ARG A 196 13.22 -12.33 8.11
N LYS A 197 13.62 -11.11 8.40
CA LYS A 197 13.12 -10.35 9.55
C LYS A 197 13.20 -8.88 9.26
N ALA A 198 12.12 -8.15 9.54
CA ALA A 198 12.07 -6.71 9.35
C ALA A 198 11.12 -6.04 10.34
N ARG A 199 11.30 -4.74 10.51
CA ARG A 199 10.35 -3.86 11.16
C ARG A 199 9.75 -2.93 10.14
N TYR A 200 8.45 -2.79 10.19
CA TYR A 200 7.67 -1.88 9.36
C TYR A 200 7.04 -0.82 10.26
N TYR A 201 7.16 0.43 9.88
CA TYR A 201 6.62 1.55 10.63
C TYR A 201 5.88 2.50 9.71
N VAL A 202 4.83 3.15 10.25
CA VAL A 202 4.13 4.28 9.63
C VAL A 202 3.89 5.38 10.64
N CYS A 203 3.77 6.62 10.15
CA CYS A 203 3.35 7.79 10.92
C CYS A 203 2.63 8.78 10.00
N ASP A 204 1.80 9.65 10.60
CA ASP A 204 1.00 10.63 9.87
C ASP A 204 1.85 11.83 9.41
N GLU A 205 2.89 12.17 10.14
CA GLU A 205 3.74 13.34 9.93
C GLU A 205 5.18 12.93 9.55
N PRO A 206 5.94 13.81 8.90
CA PRO A 206 7.34 13.56 8.57
C PRO A 206 8.18 13.32 9.83
N GLU A 207 8.85 12.18 9.88
CA GLU A 207 9.79 11.83 10.94
C GLU A 207 11.20 11.60 10.38
N PRO A 208 12.27 11.88 11.14
CA PRO A 208 13.63 11.64 10.68
C PRO A 208 13.85 10.19 10.23
N GLY A 209 14.30 10.03 8.96
CA GLY A 209 14.54 8.73 8.35
C GLY A 209 13.29 8.01 7.85
N PHE A 210 12.10 8.60 7.99
CA PHE A 210 10.89 8.13 7.31
C PHE A 210 10.81 8.74 5.91
N LYS A 211 10.25 7.99 4.97
CA LYS A 211 9.99 8.41 3.59
C LYS A 211 8.49 8.63 3.42
N LEU A 212 8.10 9.62 2.62
CA LEU A 212 6.72 9.67 2.12
C LEU A 212 6.45 8.41 1.30
N HIS A 213 5.32 7.73 1.54
CA HIS A 213 5.02 6.50 0.81
C HIS A 213 4.85 6.80 -0.70
N PRO A 214 5.47 6.01 -1.62
CA PRO A 214 5.47 6.28 -3.06
C PRO A 214 4.09 6.39 -3.69
N ALA A 215 3.05 5.81 -3.09
CA ALA A 215 1.67 6.00 -3.55
C ALA A 215 1.24 7.47 -3.63
N PHE A 216 1.86 8.34 -2.86
CA PHE A 216 1.56 9.78 -2.83
C PHE A 216 2.48 10.62 -3.71
N ILE A 217 3.29 9.97 -4.55
CA ILE A 217 4.19 10.63 -5.51
C ILE A 217 3.81 10.15 -6.92
N ARG A 218 3.47 11.09 -7.80
CA ARG A 218 3.14 10.82 -9.21
C ARG A 218 3.95 11.75 -10.10
N ASN A 219 4.82 11.20 -10.93
CA ASN A 219 5.68 11.97 -11.83
C ASN A 219 6.38 13.13 -11.09
N GLY A 220 7.02 12.82 -9.96
CA GLY A 220 7.74 13.77 -9.11
C GLY A 220 6.86 14.78 -8.35
N LYS A 221 5.53 14.66 -8.41
CA LYS A 221 4.61 15.53 -7.70
C LYS A 221 3.99 14.81 -6.50
N GLU A 222 4.06 15.44 -5.33
CA GLU A 222 3.41 14.97 -4.11
C GLU A 222 1.92 15.27 -4.09
N HIS A 223 1.15 14.36 -3.50
CA HIS A 223 -0.28 14.45 -3.29
C HIS A 223 -0.63 14.16 -1.83
N ASP A 224 -1.54 14.95 -1.27
CA ASP A 224 -2.00 14.75 0.12
C ASP A 224 -2.93 13.55 0.26
N TYR A 225 -3.53 13.10 -0.85
CA TYR A 225 -4.49 12.01 -0.88
C TYR A 225 -4.35 11.21 -2.18
N ILE A 226 -4.65 9.92 -2.09
CA ILE A 226 -4.96 9.07 -3.23
C ILE A 226 -6.37 8.51 -3.07
N TYR A 227 -6.97 8.07 -4.17
CA TYR A 227 -8.31 7.51 -4.19
C TYR A 227 -8.26 6.13 -4.82
N ARG A 228 -8.78 5.13 -4.11
CA ARG A 228 -8.92 3.78 -4.63
C ARG A 228 -10.40 3.46 -4.82
N GLY A 229 -10.74 2.57 -5.76
CA GLY A 229 -12.11 2.10 -5.92
C GLY A 229 -12.61 1.46 -4.63
N ALA A 230 -13.79 1.86 -4.16
CA ALA A 230 -14.41 1.19 -3.02
C ALA A 230 -14.97 -0.19 -3.40
N PHE A 231 -15.16 -0.43 -4.69
CA PHE A 231 -15.73 -1.65 -5.25
C PHE A 231 -14.93 -2.09 -6.47
N GLU A 232 -14.93 -3.37 -6.74
CA GLU A 232 -14.37 -3.97 -7.96
C GLU A 232 -14.99 -3.35 -9.22
N GLY A 233 -14.18 -3.29 -10.29
CA GLY A 233 -14.52 -2.52 -11.49
C GLY A 233 -15.70 -3.07 -12.28
N SER A 234 -16.70 -2.24 -12.52
CA SER A 234 -17.82 -2.46 -13.46
C SER A 234 -17.77 -1.45 -14.61
N LEU A 235 -18.75 -1.47 -15.52
CA LEU A 235 -18.76 -0.66 -16.73
C LEU A 235 -19.84 0.42 -16.72
N TYR A 236 -19.50 1.56 -17.34
CA TYR A 236 -20.45 2.52 -17.85
C TYR A 236 -20.40 2.53 -19.38
N ASP A 237 -21.51 2.13 -20.02
CA ASP A 237 -21.69 2.17 -21.46
C ASP A 237 -21.99 3.61 -21.89
N THR A 238 -21.06 4.19 -22.60
CA THR A 238 -21.17 5.57 -23.07
C THR A 238 -22.23 5.70 -24.16
N SER A 239 -22.43 4.67 -24.99
CA SER A 239 -23.40 4.68 -26.08
C SER A 239 -24.84 4.60 -25.56
N ALA A 240 -25.08 3.78 -24.56
CA ALA A 240 -26.37 3.67 -23.88
C ALA A 240 -26.58 4.75 -22.80
N SER A 241 -25.53 5.48 -22.42
CA SER A 241 -25.52 6.42 -21.30
C SER A 241 -25.98 5.78 -19.97
N ALA A 242 -25.60 4.53 -19.72
CA ALA A 242 -26.06 3.72 -18.60
C ALA A 242 -24.93 2.92 -17.94
N TYR A 243 -25.05 2.66 -16.64
CA TYR A 243 -24.22 1.68 -15.96
C TYR A 243 -24.63 0.27 -16.37
N ILE A 244 -23.64 -0.56 -16.69
CA ILE A 244 -23.82 -1.98 -16.96
C ILE A 244 -23.71 -2.70 -15.64
N LEU A 245 -24.80 -3.40 -15.25
CA LEU A 245 -24.89 -4.08 -13.97
C LEU A 245 -24.62 -5.58 -14.07
N ASP A 246 -24.41 -6.08 -15.27
CA ASP A 246 -24.13 -7.49 -15.57
C ASP A 246 -22.81 -7.62 -16.34
N ASP A 247 -22.01 -8.62 -16.02
CA ASP A 247 -20.74 -8.93 -16.70
C ASP A 247 -20.95 -9.56 -18.09
N ALA A 248 -22.17 -9.84 -18.50
CA ALA A 248 -22.45 -10.48 -19.80
C ALA A 248 -22.18 -9.57 -21.03
N GLN A 249 -22.02 -8.28 -20.84
CA GLN A 249 -21.82 -7.34 -21.93
C GLN A 249 -20.35 -7.13 -22.28
N VAL A 250 -20.05 -7.04 -23.57
CA VAL A 250 -18.69 -6.77 -24.06
C VAL A 250 -18.43 -5.26 -24.06
N ALA A 251 -17.37 -4.84 -23.38
CA ALA A 251 -16.96 -3.45 -23.31
C ALA A 251 -16.49 -2.91 -24.67
N ASP A 252 -16.88 -1.69 -25.01
CA ASP A 252 -16.20 -0.88 -26.01
C ASP A 252 -14.98 -0.20 -25.36
N PHE A 253 -13.80 -0.83 -25.47
CA PHE A 253 -12.56 -0.31 -24.90
C PHE A 253 -12.11 1.06 -25.43
N THR A 254 -12.81 1.60 -26.43
CA THR A 254 -12.54 2.94 -26.98
C THR A 254 -13.37 4.00 -26.27
N ASN A 255 -14.60 3.69 -25.88
CA ASN A 255 -15.58 4.69 -25.44
C ASN A 255 -16.12 4.46 -24.04
N ASP A 256 -16.22 3.20 -23.57
CA ASP A 256 -16.75 2.90 -22.26
C ASP A 256 -15.78 3.26 -21.13
N MET A 257 -16.30 3.31 -19.91
CA MET A 257 -15.55 3.75 -18.72
C MET A 257 -15.60 2.70 -17.63
N LEU A 258 -14.48 2.51 -16.93
CA LEU A 258 -14.44 1.71 -15.70
C LEU A 258 -15.13 2.48 -14.57
N CYS A 259 -15.90 1.78 -13.74
CA CYS A 259 -16.68 2.34 -12.65
C CYS A 259 -16.43 1.61 -11.32
N SER A 260 -16.58 2.34 -10.22
CA SER A 260 -16.70 1.80 -8.88
C SER A 260 -18.06 2.21 -8.31
N ILE A 261 -19.03 1.33 -8.40
CA ILE A 261 -20.42 1.52 -7.92
C ILE A 261 -20.93 0.24 -7.28
N ALA A 262 -21.95 0.35 -6.45
CA ALA A 262 -22.63 -0.79 -5.84
C ALA A 262 -23.71 -1.40 -6.74
N ASN A 263 -24.08 -2.63 -6.44
CA ASN A 263 -25.11 -3.43 -7.12
C ASN A 263 -24.80 -3.71 -8.61
N ALA A 264 -23.54 -3.74 -8.96
CA ALA A 264 -23.06 -4.13 -10.28
C ALA A 264 -22.20 -5.39 -10.18
N LYS A 265 -22.22 -6.21 -11.21
CA LYS A 265 -21.25 -7.28 -11.37
C LYS A 265 -19.93 -6.69 -11.81
N PRO A 266 -18.81 -7.02 -11.14
CA PRO A 266 -17.49 -6.67 -11.64
C PRO A 266 -17.21 -7.40 -12.95
N MET A 267 -16.36 -6.81 -13.79
CA MET A 267 -15.92 -7.44 -15.03
C MET A 267 -15.01 -8.63 -14.72
N SER A 268 -15.50 -9.84 -14.86
CA SER A 268 -14.75 -11.06 -14.50
C SER A 268 -13.80 -11.55 -15.60
N GLY A 269 -13.91 -11.06 -16.82
CA GLY A 269 -13.17 -11.54 -17.99
C GLY A 269 -13.73 -12.81 -18.62
N LEU A 270 -14.81 -13.39 -18.11
CA LEU A 270 -15.42 -14.58 -18.70
C LEU A 270 -16.09 -14.27 -20.05
N THR A 271 -16.65 -13.09 -20.20
CA THR A 271 -17.30 -12.62 -21.43
C THR A 271 -16.58 -11.45 -22.07
N GLN A 272 -15.61 -10.85 -21.37
CA GLN A 272 -14.88 -9.68 -21.79
C GLN A 272 -13.49 -10.07 -22.31
N ASN A 273 -12.95 -9.36 -23.31
CA ASN A 273 -11.55 -9.47 -23.70
C ASN A 273 -10.68 -8.62 -22.74
N LEU A 274 -10.65 -8.97 -21.48
CA LEU A 274 -9.91 -8.24 -20.47
C LEU A 274 -8.42 -8.55 -20.56
N THR A 275 -7.65 -7.49 -20.80
CA THR A 275 -6.21 -7.43 -20.59
C THR A 275 -5.94 -6.21 -19.72
N ARG A 276 -4.81 -6.15 -19.02
CA ARG A 276 -4.44 -4.97 -18.26
C ARG A 276 -4.49 -3.70 -19.13
N ALA A 277 -3.97 -3.76 -20.35
CA ALA A 277 -3.99 -2.64 -21.28
C ALA A 277 -5.42 -2.17 -21.66
N ASN A 278 -6.35 -3.10 -21.87
CA ASN A 278 -7.73 -2.75 -22.21
C ASN A 278 -8.46 -2.17 -20.99
N THR A 279 -8.27 -2.75 -19.80
CA THR A 279 -8.88 -2.25 -18.56
C THR A 279 -8.31 -0.87 -18.20
N ARG A 280 -7.01 -0.64 -18.41
CA ARG A 280 -6.37 0.69 -18.29
C ARG A 280 -7.05 1.74 -19.16
N LYS A 281 -7.36 1.41 -20.43
CA LYS A 281 -8.07 2.34 -21.32
C LYS A 281 -9.44 2.74 -20.77
N LEU A 282 -10.19 1.79 -20.23
CA LEU A 282 -11.49 2.06 -19.59
C LEU A 282 -11.36 3.00 -18.39
N ALA A 283 -10.33 2.84 -17.56
CA ALA A 283 -10.07 3.73 -16.43
C ALA A 283 -9.69 5.14 -16.92
N GLN A 284 -8.73 5.23 -17.83
CA GLN A 284 -8.23 6.51 -18.37
C GLN A 284 -9.30 7.29 -19.15
N LYS A 285 -10.27 6.59 -19.74
CA LYS A 285 -11.37 7.23 -20.48
C LYS A 285 -12.24 8.12 -19.56
N ARG A 286 -12.24 7.89 -18.27
CA ARG A 286 -12.95 8.73 -17.31
C ARG A 286 -12.39 10.15 -17.20
N GLY A 287 -11.10 10.33 -17.43
CA GLY A 287 -10.45 11.65 -17.43
C GLY A 287 -9.01 11.61 -16.90
N THR A 288 -8.39 12.77 -16.89
CA THR A 288 -7.01 12.92 -16.41
C THR A 288 -6.88 12.51 -14.95
N GLY A 289 -5.90 11.65 -14.66
CA GLY A 289 -5.62 11.17 -13.31
C GLY A 289 -6.39 9.91 -12.90
N TRP A 290 -7.33 9.44 -13.75
CA TRP A 290 -7.99 8.15 -13.57
C TRP A 290 -7.14 7.05 -14.19
N GLU A 291 -6.82 6.04 -13.38
CA GLU A 291 -5.95 4.92 -13.75
C GLU A 291 -6.50 3.63 -13.12
N LEU A 292 -5.90 2.50 -13.48
CA LEU A 292 -6.03 1.28 -12.68
C LEU A 292 -5.31 1.46 -11.34
N ASP A 293 -5.69 0.66 -10.37
CA ASP A 293 -4.88 0.47 -9.17
C ASP A 293 -3.47 -0.02 -9.55
N TYR A 294 -2.44 0.51 -8.90
CA TYR A 294 -1.06 0.27 -9.30
C TYR A 294 -0.17 -0.11 -8.11
N MET A 295 1.04 -0.61 -8.40
CA MET A 295 1.91 -1.22 -7.41
C MET A 295 2.10 -0.39 -6.14
N ALA A 296 2.27 0.93 -6.25
CA ALA A 296 2.45 1.76 -5.07
C ALA A 296 1.13 1.97 -4.29
N SER A 297 -0.03 2.09 -4.96
CA SER A 297 -1.31 2.26 -4.27
C SER A 297 -1.73 1.02 -3.50
N ILE A 298 -1.52 -0.18 -4.08
CA ILE A 298 -1.82 -1.42 -3.36
C ILE A 298 -0.84 -1.64 -2.20
N SER A 299 0.46 -1.36 -2.40
CA SER A 299 1.43 -1.56 -1.33
C SER A 299 1.19 -0.63 -0.13
N ALA A 300 0.66 0.57 -0.35
CA ALA A 300 0.23 1.45 0.74
C ALA A 300 -0.85 0.78 1.60
N THR A 301 -1.86 0.18 0.97
CA THR A 301 -2.92 -0.56 1.67
C THR A 301 -2.35 -1.82 2.36
N GLN A 302 -1.51 -2.59 1.68
CA GLN A 302 -0.85 -3.77 2.25
C GLN A 302 -0.03 -3.42 3.51
N LEU A 303 0.74 -2.34 3.47
CA LEU A 303 1.54 -1.89 4.61
C LEU A 303 0.65 -1.50 5.82
N LEU A 304 -0.43 -0.78 5.56
CA LEU A 304 -1.40 -0.43 6.60
C LEU A 304 -2.08 -1.68 7.18
N MET A 305 -2.53 -2.61 6.35
CA MET A 305 -3.12 -3.89 6.78
C MET A 305 -2.15 -4.66 7.67
N LEU A 306 -0.89 -4.78 7.27
CA LEU A 306 0.15 -5.47 8.03
C LEU A 306 0.33 -4.87 9.43
N ILE A 307 0.43 -3.56 9.53
CA ILE A 307 0.65 -2.88 10.83
C ILE A 307 -0.60 -2.93 11.68
N GLU A 308 -1.77 -2.72 11.09
CA GLU A 308 -3.05 -2.71 11.82
C GLU A 308 -3.40 -4.07 12.38
N TYR A 309 -3.21 -5.15 11.62
CA TYR A 309 -3.58 -6.50 12.05
C TYR A 309 -2.43 -7.31 12.61
N ALA A 310 -1.19 -6.89 12.42
CA ALA A 310 0.03 -7.61 12.80
C ALA A 310 0.05 -9.05 12.25
N THR A 311 -0.35 -9.21 11.00
CA THR A 311 -0.35 -10.47 10.25
C THR A 311 -0.40 -10.17 8.76
N PHE A 312 0.09 -11.10 7.93
CA PHE A 312 -0.20 -11.13 6.50
C PHE A 312 -1.44 -11.97 6.17
N ASN A 313 -1.88 -12.87 7.08
CA ASN A 313 -3.05 -13.69 6.87
C ASN A 313 -4.34 -12.91 7.21
N LEU A 314 -4.80 -12.11 6.27
CA LEU A 314 -5.97 -11.25 6.45
C LEU A 314 -7.28 -12.02 6.39
N GLN A 315 -7.32 -13.18 5.74
CA GLN A 315 -8.48 -14.07 5.80
C GLN A 315 -8.80 -14.48 7.24
N SER A 316 -7.77 -14.77 8.04
CA SER A 316 -7.95 -15.09 9.47
C SER A 316 -8.27 -13.86 10.31
N ALA A 317 -7.78 -12.68 9.94
CA ALA A 317 -7.90 -11.47 10.75
C ALA A 317 -9.22 -10.71 10.52
N ILE A 318 -9.73 -10.70 9.29
CA ILE A 318 -10.91 -9.93 8.88
C ILE A 318 -12.05 -10.88 8.45
N GLY A 319 -11.75 -11.81 7.53
CA GLY A 319 -12.72 -12.76 6.99
C GLY A 319 -12.24 -13.40 5.70
N ASN A 320 -12.80 -14.53 5.33
CA ASN A 320 -12.32 -15.32 4.20
C ASN A 320 -12.47 -14.61 2.85
N GLY A 321 -13.43 -13.72 2.70
CA GLY A 321 -13.79 -13.15 1.40
C GLY A 321 -14.64 -14.11 0.54
N ALA A 322 -14.94 -13.70 -0.68
CA ALA A 322 -15.70 -14.51 -1.64
C ALA A 322 -14.78 -15.55 -2.31
N VAL A 323 -14.45 -16.63 -1.60
CA VAL A 323 -13.46 -17.63 -2.03
C VAL A 323 -13.96 -19.08 -1.98
N SER A 324 -15.22 -19.28 -1.57
CA SER A 324 -15.78 -20.62 -1.29
C SER A 324 -16.81 -21.11 -2.30
N LYS A 325 -16.98 -20.43 -3.42
CA LYS A 325 -17.91 -20.84 -4.48
C LYS A 325 -17.33 -22.03 -5.26
N THR A 326 -18.21 -22.86 -5.78
CA THR A 326 -17.81 -23.95 -6.67
C THR A 326 -17.55 -23.38 -8.07
N ASP A 327 -16.40 -23.71 -8.68
CA ASP A 327 -16.15 -23.41 -10.08
C ASP A 327 -16.92 -24.41 -10.96
N ASP A 328 -18.03 -23.96 -11.52
CA ASP A 328 -18.87 -24.74 -12.42
C ASP A 328 -18.70 -24.34 -13.88
N GLY A 329 -17.71 -23.46 -14.18
CA GLY A 329 -17.46 -22.92 -15.52
C GLY A 329 -18.53 -21.95 -16.00
N ALA A 330 -19.47 -21.52 -15.13
CA ALA A 330 -20.50 -20.55 -15.50
C ALA A 330 -19.87 -19.16 -15.67
N THR A 331 -20.41 -18.42 -16.61
CA THR A 331 -20.19 -16.97 -16.68
C THR A 331 -20.87 -16.30 -15.51
N ASN A 332 -20.36 -15.15 -15.08
CA ASN A 332 -21.07 -14.33 -14.10
C ASN A 332 -21.08 -14.91 -12.67
N MET A 333 -20.01 -15.63 -12.29
CA MET A 333 -19.83 -16.20 -10.95
C MET A 333 -19.47 -15.16 -9.89
N ALA A 334 -18.98 -13.98 -10.27
CA ALA A 334 -18.69 -12.90 -9.35
C ALA A 334 -19.93 -12.46 -8.55
N GLU A 335 -19.73 -11.98 -7.34
CA GLU A 335 -20.82 -11.41 -6.54
C GLU A 335 -21.09 -9.96 -6.95
N ASN A 336 -22.29 -9.47 -6.70
CA ASN A 336 -22.57 -8.05 -6.87
C ASN A 336 -21.83 -7.22 -5.84
N THR A 337 -21.20 -6.15 -6.27
CA THR A 337 -20.56 -5.16 -5.43
C THR A 337 -21.53 -4.50 -4.46
N GLY A 338 -21.01 -3.97 -3.35
CA GLY A 338 -21.78 -3.16 -2.42
C GLY A 338 -22.34 -3.90 -1.23
N ALA A 339 -22.04 -5.17 -1.05
CA ALA A 339 -22.50 -5.94 0.12
C ALA A 339 -22.01 -5.30 1.45
N THR A 340 -20.85 -4.67 1.45
CA THR A 340 -20.23 -4.06 2.64
C THR A 340 -20.60 -2.60 2.87
N ILE A 341 -21.61 -2.06 2.18
CA ILE A 341 -22.04 -0.65 2.34
C ILE A 341 -22.39 -0.35 3.80
N SER A 342 -23.03 -1.26 4.50
CA SER A 342 -23.42 -1.09 5.90
C SER A 342 -22.25 -0.95 6.87
N LEU A 343 -21.06 -1.43 6.51
CA LEU A 343 -19.83 -1.26 7.30
C LEU A 343 -19.27 0.16 7.18
N GLY A 344 -19.66 0.91 6.16
CA GLY A 344 -19.15 2.26 5.92
C GLY A 344 -17.64 2.27 5.72
N ASN A 345 -16.94 2.92 6.65
CA ASN A 345 -15.48 3.02 6.66
C ASN A 345 -14.81 1.94 7.54
N ALA A 346 -15.57 1.04 8.13
CA ALA A 346 -15.01 0.01 9.01
C ALA A 346 -14.50 -1.20 8.21
N SER A 347 -13.52 -1.89 8.79
CA SER A 347 -13.11 -3.22 8.34
C SER A 347 -14.05 -4.28 8.91
N GLY A 348 -14.28 -5.36 8.15
CA GLY A 348 -15.08 -6.46 8.61
C GLY A 348 -15.60 -7.34 7.47
N VAL A 349 -16.55 -8.19 7.79
CA VAL A 349 -17.17 -9.13 6.86
C VAL A 349 -18.69 -9.01 6.90
N VAL A 350 -19.30 -9.13 5.74
CA VAL A 350 -20.76 -9.25 5.59
C VAL A 350 -21.05 -10.55 4.85
N VAL A 351 -22.03 -11.30 5.31
CA VAL A 351 -22.56 -12.44 4.56
C VAL A 351 -23.69 -11.92 3.68
N ASN A 352 -23.56 -12.04 2.38
CA ASN A 352 -24.56 -11.57 1.44
C ASN A 352 -25.77 -12.53 1.34
N ALA A 353 -26.77 -12.18 0.54
CA ALA A 353 -27.98 -12.99 0.38
C ALA A 353 -27.72 -14.40 -0.18
N ASN A 354 -26.58 -14.61 -0.86
CA ASN A 354 -26.15 -15.91 -1.39
C ASN A 354 -25.37 -16.75 -0.36
N GLY A 355 -25.20 -16.26 0.87
CA GLY A 355 -24.43 -16.93 1.91
C GLY A 355 -22.90 -16.80 1.73
N ILE A 356 -22.44 -15.91 0.85
CA ILE A 356 -21.03 -15.66 0.56
C ILE A 356 -20.50 -14.54 1.46
N GLN A 357 -19.33 -14.75 2.03
CA GLN A 357 -18.64 -13.72 2.79
C GLN A 357 -18.04 -12.68 1.84
N ILE A 358 -18.32 -11.42 2.09
CA ILE A 358 -17.75 -10.28 1.41
C ILE A 358 -16.97 -9.46 2.45
N VAL A 359 -15.74 -9.17 2.18
CA VAL A 359 -14.85 -8.47 3.11
C VAL A 359 -14.78 -6.99 2.79
N SER A 360 -14.46 -6.19 3.80
CA SER A 360 -14.08 -4.78 3.65
C SER A 360 -12.84 -4.49 4.47
N TYR A 361 -11.88 -3.80 3.89
CA TYR A 361 -10.81 -3.15 4.63
C TYR A 361 -10.98 -1.63 4.54
N ARG A 362 -11.40 -1.03 5.66
CA ARG A 362 -11.57 0.43 5.81
C ARG A 362 -12.27 1.10 4.63
N GLY A 363 -13.35 0.46 4.17
CA GLY A 363 -14.18 0.96 3.08
C GLY A 363 -13.84 0.41 1.69
N GLU A 364 -12.76 -0.30 1.48
CA GLU A 364 -12.50 -1.07 0.26
C GLU A 364 -13.10 -2.46 0.39
N GLU A 365 -13.90 -2.87 -0.60
CA GLU A 365 -14.57 -4.16 -0.66
C GLU A 365 -13.76 -5.11 -1.53
N ASN A 366 -13.58 -6.35 -1.06
CA ASN A 366 -12.96 -7.44 -1.80
C ASN A 366 -11.50 -7.21 -2.23
N ASP A 367 -10.63 -6.66 -1.36
CA ASP A 367 -9.17 -6.68 -1.62
C ASP A 367 -8.64 -8.13 -1.84
N TRP A 368 -9.44 -9.14 -1.51
CA TRP A 368 -9.22 -10.54 -1.85
C TRP A 368 -10.53 -11.30 -2.00
N GLY A 369 -10.51 -12.30 -2.90
CA GLY A 369 -11.66 -13.10 -3.31
C GLY A 369 -12.38 -12.50 -4.50
N ASP A 370 -13.53 -13.04 -4.84
CA ASP A 370 -14.43 -12.73 -5.92
C ASP A 370 -13.77 -12.79 -7.31
N ILE A 371 -13.01 -11.78 -7.73
CA ILE A 371 -12.27 -11.76 -9.00
C ILE A 371 -10.80 -11.38 -8.81
N TRP A 372 -9.96 -11.82 -9.73
CA TRP A 372 -8.59 -11.32 -9.82
C TRP A 372 -8.55 -9.89 -10.34
N GLU A 373 -7.73 -9.08 -9.72
CA GLU A 373 -7.57 -7.68 -10.06
C GLU A 373 -6.24 -7.40 -10.77
N TRP A 374 -6.32 -6.73 -11.92
CA TRP A 374 -5.15 -6.20 -12.61
C TRP A 374 -4.50 -5.08 -11.80
N LYS A 375 -3.17 -5.20 -11.56
CA LYS A 375 -2.39 -4.11 -10.98
C LYS A 375 -1.47 -3.51 -12.02
N ASP A 376 -1.50 -2.19 -12.14
CA ASP A 376 -0.66 -1.44 -13.08
C ASP A 376 0.68 -1.03 -12.46
N GLY A 377 1.54 -0.35 -13.24
CA GLY A 377 2.81 0.17 -12.75
C GLY A 377 3.86 -0.87 -12.38
N GLY A 378 3.62 -2.15 -12.65
CA GLY A 378 4.59 -3.23 -12.42
C GLY A 378 4.68 -4.15 -13.65
N ASN A 379 5.90 -4.39 -14.13
CA ASN A 379 6.21 -5.34 -15.19
C ASN A 379 7.27 -6.32 -14.71
N ILE A 380 7.00 -7.61 -14.82
CA ILE A 380 7.96 -8.67 -14.50
C ILE A 380 8.51 -9.22 -15.81
N LYS A 381 9.82 -9.26 -15.94
CA LYS A 381 10.53 -9.87 -17.10
C LYS A 381 11.17 -11.16 -16.66
N ASN A 382 10.51 -12.27 -16.93
CA ASN A 382 11.01 -13.59 -16.64
C ASN A 382 11.96 -14.10 -17.74
N PRO A 383 13.01 -14.87 -17.41
CA PRO A 383 13.88 -15.52 -18.39
C PRO A 383 13.12 -16.39 -19.39
N THR A 384 13.76 -16.70 -20.54
CA THR A 384 13.24 -17.64 -21.51
C THR A 384 14.36 -18.63 -21.91
N PRO A 385 14.32 -19.89 -21.46
CA PRO A 385 13.28 -20.52 -20.65
C PRO A 385 13.23 -19.97 -19.22
N PHE A 386 12.13 -20.21 -18.49
CA PHE A 386 11.97 -19.90 -17.08
C PHE A 386 11.71 -21.21 -16.32
N ALA A 387 12.53 -21.54 -15.34
CA ALA A 387 12.57 -22.84 -14.68
C ALA A 387 13.03 -22.73 -13.22
N ASP A 388 13.02 -23.84 -12.49
CA ASP A 388 13.45 -23.91 -11.10
C ASP A 388 14.85 -23.31 -10.89
N GLY A 389 15.00 -22.55 -9.83
CA GLY A 389 16.22 -21.81 -9.48
C GLY A 389 16.42 -20.51 -10.27
N GLN A 390 15.49 -20.12 -11.14
CA GLN A 390 15.56 -18.87 -11.87
C GLN A 390 14.66 -17.80 -11.26
N TYR A 391 15.03 -16.55 -11.53
CA TYR A 391 14.35 -15.35 -11.04
C TYR A 391 14.06 -14.40 -12.19
N GLY A 392 12.93 -13.70 -12.11
CA GLY A 392 12.59 -12.60 -13.00
C GLY A 392 13.14 -11.26 -12.49
N ASN A 393 12.98 -10.21 -13.26
CA ASN A 393 13.26 -8.85 -12.87
C ASN A 393 11.94 -8.07 -12.79
N LEU A 394 11.73 -7.33 -11.70
CA LEU A 394 10.58 -6.46 -11.53
C LEU A 394 10.97 -5.02 -11.86
N TYR A 395 10.21 -4.40 -12.74
CA TYR A 395 10.29 -2.98 -13.08
C TYR A 395 9.03 -2.29 -12.63
N VAL A 396 9.15 -1.13 -11.98
CA VAL A 396 8.01 -0.34 -11.50
C VAL A 396 8.03 1.07 -12.07
N ALA A 397 6.83 1.63 -12.21
CA ALA A 397 6.62 3.01 -12.60
C ALA A 397 5.52 3.64 -11.74
N ASP A 398 5.57 4.97 -11.56
CA ASP A 398 4.54 5.75 -10.89
C ASP A 398 3.61 6.47 -11.87
N HIS A 399 3.92 6.49 -13.16
CA HIS A 399 3.13 7.12 -14.23
C HIS A 399 3.47 6.49 -15.58
N GLY A 400 2.76 6.91 -16.65
CA GLY A 400 3.07 6.48 -18.02
C GLY A 400 2.96 4.96 -18.21
N PHE A 401 1.97 4.33 -17.59
CA PHE A 401 1.85 2.88 -17.52
C PHE A 401 1.74 2.23 -18.90
N ALA A 402 2.54 1.20 -19.09
CA ALA A 402 2.60 0.40 -20.30
C ALA A 402 2.90 -1.07 -19.97
N ASP A 403 2.57 -1.96 -20.90
CA ASP A 403 2.83 -3.39 -20.75
C ASP A 403 4.12 -3.78 -21.46
N ASN A 404 4.77 -4.86 -20.95
CA ASN A 404 5.89 -5.51 -21.61
C ASN A 404 7.09 -4.57 -21.90
N THR A 405 7.40 -3.69 -20.97
CA THR A 405 8.50 -2.73 -21.11
C THR A 405 9.28 -2.57 -19.81
N ASP A 406 10.57 -2.33 -19.96
CA ASP A 406 11.52 -1.88 -18.95
C ASP A 406 12.07 -0.47 -19.24
N ALA A 407 11.53 0.17 -20.30
CA ALA A 407 11.93 1.53 -20.67
C ALA A 407 11.32 2.57 -19.70
N SER A 408 12.00 3.70 -19.52
CA SER A 408 11.50 4.83 -18.71
C SER A 408 10.04 5.17 -19.05
N PRO A 409 9.20 5.41 -18.05
CA PRO A 409 9.51 5.67 -16.64
C PRO A 409 9.64 4.41 -15.75
N TYR A 410 9.67 3.21 -16.30
CA TYR A 410 9.90 1.98 -15.52
C TYR A 410 11.35 1.91 -15.03
N GLU A 411 11.53 1.60 -13.76
CA GLU A 411 12.82 1.44 -13.09
C GLU A 411 13.00 0.03 -12.56
N ASP A 412 14.20 -0.53 -12.70
CA ASP A 412 14.54 -1.83 -12.12
C ASP A 412 14.57 -1.72 -10.59
N THR A 413 13.80 -2.56 -9.92
CA THR A 413 13.70 -2.54 -8.46
C THR A 413 14.83 -3.28 -7.77
N GLY A 414 15.60 -4.11 -8.49
CA GLY A 414 16.52 -5.07 -7.87
C GLY A 414 15.82 -6.12 -7.00
N ILE A 415 14.49 -6.27 -7.13
CA ILE A 415 13.70 -7.33 -6.51
C ILE A 415 13.39 -8.38 -7.58
N HIS A 416 13.66 -9.63 -7.26
CA HIS A 416 13.62 -10.73 -8.22
C HIS A 416 12.58 -11.77 -7.84
N PRO A 417 11.37 -11.75 -8.43
CA PRO A 417 10.35 -12.78 -8.24
C PRO A 417 10.88 -14.16 -8.70
N ALA A 418 10.75 -15.16 -7.84
CA ALA A 418 11.23 -16.52 -8.15
C ALA A 418 10.32 -17.22 -9.17
N TYR A 419 10.92 -18.19 -9.91
CA TYR A 419 10.13 -19.23 -10.56
C TYR A 419 9.47 -20.12 -9.53
N GLY A 420 8.21 -20.43 -9.71
CA GLY A 420 7.52 -21.40 -8.88
C GLY A 420 6.07 -21.07 -8.60
N GLU A 421 5.51 -21.85 -7.72
CA GLU A 421 4.18 -21.66 -7.14
C GLU A 421 4.16 -22.21 -5.72
N GLY A 422 3.33 -21.64 -4.87
CA GLY A 422 3.18 -22.06 -3.49
C GLY A 422 2.78 -20.93 -2.57
N TYR A 423 2.61 -21.28 -1.31
CA TYR A 423 2.41 -20.26 -0.28
C TYR A 423 3.71 -19.48 -0.07
N ILE A 424 3.57 -18.17 0.02
CA ILE A 424 4.69 -17.24 0.13
C ILE A 424 5.43 -17.48 1.46
N SER A 425 6.76 -17.58 1.40
CA SER A 425 7.62 -17.73 2.59
C SER A 425 8.64 -16.61 2.77
N ALA A 426 8.86 -15.79 1.73
CA ALA A 426 9.66 -14.58 1.82
C ALA A 426 9.24 -13.56 0.76
N PHE A 427 9.36 -12.29 1.11
CA PHE A 427 9.35 -11.18 0.16
C PHE A 427 10.77 -10.76 -0.19
N GLY A 428 10.93 -10.14 -1.35
CA GLY A 428 12.20 -9.52 -1.75
C GLY A 428 12.44 -8.20 -1.01
N TYR A 429 13.70 -7.82 -0.93
CA TYR A 429 14.11 -6.57 -0.32
C TYR A 429 15.11 -5.80 -1.18
N ASN A 430 14.86 -4.53 -1.33
CA ASN A 430 15.80 -3.52 -1.81
C ASN A 430 15.50 -2.21 -1.07
N GLU A 431 16.51 -1.49 -0.62
CA GLU A 431 16.35 -0.29 0.22
C GLU A 431 15.60 0.87 -0.45
N ASN A 432 15.62 0.96 -1.78
CA ASN A 432 14.90 1.98 -2.55
C ASN A 432 13.46 1.58 -2.85
N TYR A 433 13.16 0.28 -2.77
CA TYR A 433 11.85 -0.32 -3.06
C TYR A 433 11.32 -1.16 -1.89
N ASP A 434 11.71 -0.79 -0.67
CA ASP A 434 11.37 -1.46 0.59
C ASP A 434 9.86 -1.43 0.94
N TRP A 435 9.10 -0.64 0.18
CA TRP A 435 7.64 -0.56 0.27
C TRP A 435 6.91 -1.68 -0.50
N LEU A 436 7.59 -2.47 -1.33
CA LEU A 436 7.00 -3.52 -2.14
C LEU A 436 6.91 -4.85 -1.38
N PHE A 437 5.79 -5.55 -1.55
CA PHE A 437 5.56 -6.90 -1.04
C PHE A 437 5.57 -7.90 -2.21
N ILE A 438 6.75 -8.20 -2.74
CA ILE A 438 6.94 -9.05 -3.91
C ILE A 438 7.47 -10.42 -3.47
N PRO A 439 6.74 -11.52 -3.75
CA PRO A 439 7.17 -12.86 -3.38
C PRO A 439 8.47 -13.27 -4.09
N THR A 440 9.43 -13.77 -3.32
CA THR A 440 10.71 -14.29 -3.83
C THR A 440 10.99 -15.73 -3.39
N GLU A 441 10.12 -16.32 -2.55
CA GLU A 441 10.20 -17.72 -2.15
C GLU A 441 8.82 -18.30 -1.86
N TYR A 442 8.57 -19.56 -2.24
CA TYR A 442 7.28 -20.25 -2.16
C TYR A 442 7.38 -21.57 -1.38
N LYS A 443 7.90 -21.52 -0.15
CA LYS A 443 8.09 -22.69 0.74
C LYS A 443 7.17 -22.63 1.97
N GLY A 444 6.15 -21.81 1.91
CA GLY A 444 5.17 -21.62 2.99
C GLY A 444 4.07 -22.66 3.02
N ASN A 445 3.05 -22.38 3.79
CA ASN A 445 1.76 -23.08 3.83
C ASN A 445 0.69 -22.10 4.31
N SER A 446 -0.58 -22.46 4.28
CA SER A 446 -1.71 -21.60 4.69
C SER A 446 -1.66 -21.08 6.14
N SER A 447 -0.75 -21.59 6.96
CA SER A 447 -0.56 -21.20 8.38
C SER A 447 0.79 -20.50 8.61
N THR A 448 1.60 -20.27 7.57
CA THR A 448 2.85 -19.51 7.68
C THR A 448 2.57 -18.01 7.75
N PRO A 449 3.55 -17.14 8.08
CA PRO A 449 3.30 -15.71 8.20
C PRO A 449 2.50 -15.13 7.05
N VAL A 450 2.80 -15.52 5.81
CA VAL A 450 2.02 -15.15 4.63
C VAL A 450 1.14 -16.35 4.25
N GLY A 451 -0.16 -16.26 4.53
CA GLY A 451 -1.13 -17.29 4.19
C GLY A 451 -1.52 -17.34 2.71
N ASP A 452 -1.01 -16.44 1.91
CA ASP A 452 -1.38 -16.23 0.51
C ASP A 452 -0.53 -17.05 -0.45
N TYR A 453 -1.10 -17.40 -1.59
CA TYR A 453 -0.47 -18.26 -2.61
C TYR A 453 -0.09 -17.45 -3.84
N CYS A 454 1.11 -17.65 -4.32
CA CYS A 454 1.59 -17.02 -5.55
C CYS A 454 1.91 -18.06 -6.62
N TRP A 455 1.78 -17.64 -7.88
CA TRP A 455 2.15 -18.44 -9.05
C TRP A 455 2.94 -17.58 -10.04
N ASN A 456 4.16 -17.98 -10.39
CA ASN A 456 5.04 -17.33 -11.34
C ASN A 456 5.89 -18.35 -12.12
N LYS A 457 5.33 -19.00 -13.15
CA LYS A 457 6.00 -20.06 -13.92
C LYS A 457 6.15 -19.76 -15.40
N ASN A 458 5.53 -18.71 -15.91
CA ASN A 458 5.58 -18.44 -17.34
C ASN A 458 6.79 -17.56 -17.72
N PRO A 459 7.49 -17.88 -18.82
CA PRO A 459 8.60 -17.06 -19.34
C PRO A 459 8.10 -15.76 -19.97
N GLY A 460 9.02 -14.83 -20.16
CA GLY A 460 8.76 -13.53 -20.80
C GLY A 460 8.04 -12.53 -19.90
N TRP A 461 7.41 -11.53 -20.48
CA TRP A 461 6.75 -10.46 -19.75
C TRP A 461 5.50 -10.93 -19.00
N ARG A 462 5.38 -10.48 -17.76
CA ARG A 462 4.23 -10.76 -16.87
C ARG A 462 3.81 -9.50 -16.13
N VAL A 463 2.61 -9.53 -15.62
CA VAL A 463 1.98 -8.45 -14.84
C VAL A 463 1.34 -9.05 -13.59
N ALA A 464 1.19 -8.24 -12.55
CA ALA A 464 0.57 -8.67 -11.32
C ALA A 464 -0.95 -8.77 -11.46
N LEU A 465 -1.48 -9.89 -10.94
CA LEU A 465 -2.87 -10.10 -10.60
C LEU A 465 -2.92 -10.43 -9.12
N LEU A 466 -3.75 -9.74 -8.36
CA LEU A 466 -3.88 -9.93 -6.92
C LEU A 466 -5.32 -10.32 -6.54
N GLY A 467 -5.52 -10.66 -5.27
CA GLY A 467 -6.82 -10.91 -4.66
C GLY A 467 -7.29 -12.36 -4.73
N GLY A 468 -6.99 -13.08 -5.79
CA GLY A 468 -7.55 -14.40 -6.03
C GLY A 468 -8.97 -14.32 -6.61
N ARG A 469 -9.72 -15.43 -6.63
CA ARG A 469 -11.07 -15.50 -7.21
C ARG A 469 -12.00 -16.39 -6.38
N TRP A 470 -13.28 -16.39 -6.73
CA TRP A 470 -14.41 -16.96 -6.00
C TRP A 470 -14.29 -18.41 -5.49
N TYR A 471 -13.35 -19.22 -5.97
CA TYR A 471 -13.15 -20.60 -5.53
C TYR A 471 -11.72 -20.91 -5.03
N HIS A 472 -10.89 -19.93 -4.82
CA HIS A 472 -9.50 -20.14 -4.43
C HIS A 472 -9.31 -20.57 -2.96
N GLY A 473 -10.33 -20.45 -2.13
CA GLY A 473 -10.23 -20.82 -0.73
C GLY A 473 -9.09 -20.06 -0.02
N SER A 474 -8.23 -20.79 0.67
CA SER A 474 -7.06 -20.22 1.37
C SER A 474 -5.92 -19.79 0.45
N LEU A 475 -6.05 -19.95 -0.87
CA LEU A 475 -5.03 -19.47 -1.82
C LEU A 475 -5.17 -17.98 -2.11
N ALA A 476 -6.37 -17.40 -1.90
CA ALA A 476 -6.63 -15.99 -2.09
C ALA A 476 -6.04 -15.15 -0.95
N GLY A 477 -5.60 -13.94 -1.26
CA GLY A 477 -5.09 -13.02 -0.27
C GLY A 477 -4.72 -11.66 -0.85
N ALA A 478 -4.33 -10.74 0.03
CA ALA A 478 -4.00 -9.37 -0.32
C ALA A 478 -2.50 -9.14 -0.60
N PHE A 479 -1.63 -10.17 -0.42
CA PHE A 479 -0.18 -10.08 -0.56
C PHE A 479 0.41 -10.94 -1.68
#